data_c94df4b3ee1dca78a6d328f304fb2319
#
_entry.id   c94df4b3ee1dca78a6d328f304fb2319
#
_cell.length_a   1.000
_cell.length_b   1.000
_cell.length_c   1.000
_cell.angle_alpha   90.00
_cell.angle_beta   90.00
_cell.angle_gamma   90.00
#
_symmetry.space_group_name_H-M   'P 1'
#
loop_
_entity.id
_entity.type
_entity.pdbx_description
1 polymer ?
#
loop_
_entity_poly.entity_id
_entity_poly.type
_entity_poly.pdbx_seq_one_letter_code
_entity_poly.pdbx_strand_id
1 'polypeptide(L)'
;MLVYAVLASGLSFDQIIAIVGLIVNMIQALVLPLTIYLLIVQTRAMRTQTTALVEQSKEMTAQTRVFIDTIYSSTFQSLYDAEAHIGELMMTYPEASRILMNPVSLPAEVGKSPADFAEALKDIDPALRERVRWLGTAMLDFFEHIWTQAQNKGLPPDMWEAWEDYMGKILSETRLGSLWWAERGYYAPGFRRFVDRKVGLNPETRVMPPLPRPQSGTHLPVDHQPSQVARVMRAVTEEKREGKTL
;
A
#
# COMPACT_ATOMS: atom_id res chain seq x y z
N MET A 1 70.68 -27.47 -4.48
CA MET A 1 71.47 -28.31 -3.54
C MET A 1 71.13 -29.81 -3.64
N LEU A 2 69.87 -30.24 -3.62
CA LEU A 2 69.44 -31.65 -3.69
C LEU A 2 69.97 -32.36 -4.95
N VAL A 3 69.93 -31.76 -6.14
CA VAL A 3 70.35 -32.30 -7.42
C VAL A 3 71.86 -32.57 -7.42
N TYR A 4 72.68 -31.68 -6.85
CA TYR A 4 74.13 -31.87 -6.74
C TYR A 4 74.52 -33.01 -5.78
N ALA A 5 73.78 -33.16 -4.69
CA ALA A 5 74.00 -34.25 -3.75
C ALA A 5 73.68 -35.64 -4.35
N VAL A 6 72.68 -35.70 -5.21
CA VAL A 6 72.29 -36.94 -5.93
C VAL A 6 73.30 -37.33 -7.01
N LEU A 7 73.89 -36.33 -7.72
CA LEU A 7 74.91 -36.58 -8.72
C LEU A 7 76.23 -37.01 -8.09
N ALA A 8 76.53 -36.62 -6.84
CA ALA A 8 77.74 -37.01 -6.10
C ALA A 8 77.64 -38.38 -5.42
N SER A 9 76.45 -39.01 -5.34
CA SER A 9 76.20 -40.26 -4.62
C SER A 9 76.46 -41.52 -5.41
N GLY A 10 76.87 -41.44 -6.72
CA GLY A 10 77.15 -42.62 -7.54
C GLY A 10 75.94 -43.53 -7.82
N LEU A 11 74.72 -43.02 -7.56
CA LEU A 11 73.50 -43.79 -7.80
C LEU A 11 73.22 -43.96 -9.27
N SER A 12 72.79 -45.17 -9.69
CA SER A 12 72.34 -45.40 -11.03
C SER A 12 71.05 -44.59 -11.36
N PHE A 13 70.84 -44.30 -12.65
CA PHE A 13 69.66 -43.58 -13.12
C PHE A 13 68.33 -44.22 -12.62
N ASP A 14 68.29 -45.55 -12.62
CA ASP A 14 67.12 -46.31 -12.16
C ASP A 14 66.84 -46.13 -10.65
N GLN A 15 67.92 -46.01 -9.85
CA GLN A 15 67.81 -45.79 -8.43
C GLN A 15 67.30 -44.36 -8.15
N ILE A 16 67.68 -43.37 -8.96
CA ILE A 16 67.19 -42.02 -8.87
C ILE A 16 65.68 -41.98 -9.18
N ILE A 17 65.22 -42.61 -10.25
CA ILE A 17 63.83 -42.77 -10.61
C ILE A 17 63.01 -43.43 -9.49
N ALA A 18 63.54 -44.51 -8.93
CA ALA A 18 62.87 -45.22 -7.83
C ALA A 18 62.72 -44.34 -6.57
N ILE A 19 63.71 -43.52 -6.20
CA ILE A 19 63.67 -42.61 -5.07
C ILE A 19 62.66 -41.49 -5.32
N VAL A 20 62.67 -40.92 -6.53
CA VAL A 20 61.70 -39.88 -6.91
C VAL A 20 60.27 -40.42 -6.87
N GLY A 21 60.06 -41.62 -7.42
CA GLY A 21 58.76 -42.30 -7.37
C GLY A 21 58.27 -42.55 -5.93
N LEU A 22 59.21 -43.02 -5.05
CA LEU A 22 58.87 -43.17 -3.62
C LEU A 22 58.46 -41.88 -2.95
N ILE A 23 59.19 -40.79 -3.22
CA ILE A 23 58.88 -39.47 -2.64
C ILE A 23 57.51 -38.98 -3.15
N VAL A 24 57.21 -39.10 -4.45
CA VAL A 24 55.91 -38.74 -5.02
C VAL A 24 54.80 -39.56 -4.39
N ASN A 25 54.96 -40.85 -4.23
CA ASN A 25 53.96 -41.70 -3.59
C ASN A 25 53.73 -41.34 -2.12
N MET A 26 54.79 -41.01 -1.39
CA MET A 26 54.67 -40.54 0.01
C MET A 26 53.92 -39.21 0.10
N ILE A 27 54.20 -38.27 -0.80
CA ILE A 27 53.48 -37.01 -0.88
C ILE A 27 52.00 -37.24 -1.18
N GLN A 28 51.68 -38.08 -2.18
CA GLN A 28 50.30 -38.43 -2.52
C GLN A 28 49.58 -39.09 -1.34
N ALA A 29 50.26 -40.01 -0.63
CA ALA A 29 49.69 -40.69 0.54
C ALA A 29 49.36 -39.74 1.70
N LEU A 30 50.05 -38.60 1.82
CA LEU A 30 49.77 -37.57 2.83
C LEU A 30 48.74 -36.53 2.36
N VAL A 31 48.81 -36.10 1.09
CA VAL A 31 47.95 -35.06 0.54
C VAL A 31 46.48 -35.54 0.44
N LEU A 32 46.25 -36.80 0.07
CA LEU A 32 44.89 -37.30 -0.13
C LEU A 32 44.06 -37.33 1.17
N PRO A 33 44.54 -37.90 2.30
CA PRO A 33 43.78 -37.84 3.55
C PRO A 33 43.62 -36.43 4.10
N LEU A 34 44.64 -35.56 3.92
CA LEU A 34 44.54 -34.14 4.32
C LEU A 34 43.44 -33.43 3.53
N THR A 35 43.37 -33.66 2.22
CA THR A 35 42.32 -33.09 1.37
C THR A 35 40.94 -33.57 1.79
N ILE A 36 40.77 -34.85 2.06
CA ILE A 36 39.51 -35.43 2.54
C ILE A 36 39.11 -34.79 3.90
N TYR A 37 40.07 -34.67 4.81
CA TYR A 37 39.82 -34.03 6.11
C TYR A 37 39.34 -32.58 5.95
N LEU A 38 40.03 -31.79 5.11
CA LEU A 38 39.64 -30.41 4.84
C LEU A 38 38.25 -30.31 4.20
N LEU A 39 37.89 -31.19 3.26
CA LEU A 39 36.58 -31.27 2.66
C LEU A 39 35.48 -31.58 3.69
N ILE A 40 35.77 -32.52 4.63
CA ILE A 40 34.82 -32.83 5.71
C ILE A 40 34.58 -31.61 6.60
N VAL A 41 35.65 -30.91 7.01
CA VAL A 41 35.56 -29.69 7.83
C VAL A 41 34.79 -28.60 7.10
N GLN A 42 35.12 -28.36 5.84
CA GLN A 42 34.42 -27.37 5.00
C GLN A 42 32.94 -27.72 4.80
N THR A 43 32.62 -29.00 4.55
CA THR A 43 31.22 -29.42 4.40
C THR A 43 30.43 -29.24 5.69
N ARG A 44 31.04 -29.51 6.86
CA ARG A 44 30.38 -29.23 8.16
C ARG A 44 30.13 -27.77 8.35
N ALA A 45 31.11 -26.89 8.09
CA ALA A 45 30.94 -25.45 8.15
C ALA A 45 29.85 -24.95 7.23
N MET A 46 29.80 -25.42 5.97
CA MET A 46 28.73 -25.10 5.02
C MET A 46 27.35 -25.54 5.51
N ARG A 47 27.23 -26.73 6.09
CA ARG A 47 25.94 -27.18 6.68
C ARG A 47 25.49 -26.25 7.80
N THR A 48 26.37 -25.86 8.69
CA THR A 48 26.03 -24.93 9.77
C THR A 48 25.59 -23.57 9.22
N GLN A 49 26.30 -23.03 8.23
CA GLN A 49 25.92 -21.79 7.55
C GLN A 49 24.55 -21.90 6.86
N THR A 50 24.32 -23.01 6.14
CA THR A 50 23.04 -23.23 5.47
C THR A 50 21.88 -23.31 6.46
N THR A 51 22.06 -23.98 7.59
CA THR A 51 21.04 -24.05 8.65
C THR A 51 20.75 -22.65 9.23
N ALA A 52 21.78 -21.86 9.48
CA ALA A 52 21.62 -20.48 9.96
C ALA A 52 20.88 -19.58 8.94
N LEU A 53 21.22 -19.71 7.65
CA LEU A 53 20.55 -18.98 6.58
C LEU A 53 19.06 -19.37 6.44
N VAL A 54 18.74 -20.67 6.59
CA VAL A 54 17.33 -21.13 6.57
C VAL A 54 16.55 -20.54 7.74
N GLU A 55 17.14 -20.52 8.94
CA GLU A 55 16.48 -19.94 10.12
C GLU A 55 16.30 -18.43 9.97
N GLN A 56 17.33 -17.72 9.51
CA GLN A 56 17.23 -16.30 9.21
C GLN A 56 16.15 -16.00 8.14
N SER A 57 16.03 -16.86 7.11
CA SER A 57 14.99 -16.72 6.09
C SER A 57 13.57 -16.90 6.67
N LYS A 58 13.40 -17.83 7.60
CA LYS A 58 12.11 -18.03 8.30
C LYS A 58 11.75 -16.81 9.17
N GLU A 59 12.72 -16.31 9.92
CA GLU A 59 12.51 -15.09 10.74
C GLU A 59 12.14 -13.88 9.88
N MET A 60 12.84 -13.68 8.77
CA MET A 60 12.55 -12.61 7.82
C MET A 60 11.15 -12.76 7.21
N THR A 61 10.73 -13.99 6.89
CA THR A 61 9.37 -14.27 6.41
C THR A 61 8.32 -13.93 7.47
N ALA A 62 8.56 -14.30 8.72
CA ALA A 62 7.68 -13.97 9.84
C ALA A 62 7.58 -12.44 10.06
N GLN A 63 8.71 -11.74 10.05
CA GLN A 63 8.75 -10.28 10.16
C GLN A 63 8.01 -9.60 9.01
N THR A 64 8.19 -10.09 7.77
CA THR A 64 7.47 -9.57 6.59
C THR A 64 5.97 -9.73 6.75
N ARG A 65 5.51 -10.86 7.29
CA ARG A 65 4.08 -11.08 7.55
C ARG A 65 3.51 -10.10 8.57
N VAL A 66 4.20 -9.92 9.70
CA VAL A 66 3.80 -8.93 10.71
C VAL A 66 3.77 -7.51 10.13
N PHE A 67 4.74 -7.17 9.29
CA PHE A 67 4.78 -5.87 8.61
C PHE A 67 3.59 -5.66 7.68
N ILE A 68 3.23 -6.69 6.88
CA ILE A 68 2.05 -6.65 6.00
C ILE A 68 0.76 -6.49 6.84
N ASP A 69 0.60 -7.25 7.90
CA ASP A 69 -0.56 -7.15 8.80
C ASP A 69 -0.66 -5.76 9.45
N THR A 70 0.48 -5.16 9.79
CA THR A 70 0.54 -3.80 10.33
C THR A 70 0.13 -2.76 9.29
N ILE A 71 0.58 -2.89 8.04
CA ILE A 71 0.17 -2.00 6.95
C ILE A 71 -1.33 -2.09 6.73
N TYR A 72 -1.89 -3.30 6.63
CA TYR A 72 -3.34 -3.48 6.48
C TYR A 72 -4.11 -2.85 7.64
N SER A 73 -3.71 -3.12 8.88
CA SER A 73 -4.36 -2.55 10.06
C SER A 73 -4.33 -1.01 10.05
N SER A 74 -3.19 -0.41 9.72
CA SER A 74 -3.04 1.04 9.59
C SER A 74 -3.90 1.63 8.48
N THR A 75 -3.94 0.96 7.32
CA THR A 75 -4.78 1.36 6.19
C THR A 75 -6.26 1.31 6.56
N PHE A 76 -6.71 0.21 7.19
CA PHE A 76 -8.09 0.08 7.65
C PHE A 76 -8.45 1.18 8.65
N GLN A 77 -7.59 1.44 9.64
CA GLN A 77 -7.84 2.50 10.60
C GLN A 77 -8.02 3.86 9.92
N SER A 78 -7.14 4.19 8.97
CA SER A 78 -7.23 5.43 8.19
C SER A 78 -8.52 5.53 7.38
N LEU A 79 -8.99 4.41 6.79
CA LEU A 79 -10.25 4.38 6.03
C LEU A 79 -11.46 4.51 6.94
N TYR A 80 -11.49 3.82 8.08
CA TYR A 80 -12.56 3.96 9.07
C TYR A 80 -12.66 5.36 9.65
N ASP A 81 -11.53 6.00 9.94
CA ASP A 81 -11.50 7.35 10.45
C ASP A 81 -12.05 8.34 9.40
N ALA A 82 -11.69 8.16 8.14
CA ALA A 82 -12.19 8.96 7.03
C ALA A 82 -13.69 8.73 6.77
N GLU A 83 -14.16 7.47 6.79
CA GLU A 83 -15.58 7.12 6.66
C GLU A 83 -16.40 7.71 7.82
N ALA A 84 -15.91 7.57 9.05
CA ALA A 84 -16.55 8.15 10.23
C ALA A 84 -16.68 9.67 10.12
N HIS A 85 -15.62 10.32 9.62
CA HIS A 85 -15.64 11.76 9.37
C HIS A 85 -16.69 12.16 8.32
N ILE A 86 -16.80 11.45 7.20
CA ILE A 86 -17.86 11.66 6.20
C ILE A 86 -19.23 11.46 6.84
N GLY A 87 -19.42 10.41 7.63
CA GLY A 87 -20.67 10.16 8.38
C GLY A 87 -21.02 11.30 9.33
N GLU A 88 -20.06 11.85 10.07
CA GLU A 88 -20.24 13.01 10.94
C GLU A 88 -20.66 14.25 10.15
N LEU A 89 -20.03 14.50 9.00
CA LEU A 89 -20.39 15.60 8.11
C LEU A 89 -21.82 15.46 7.56
N MET A 90 -22.20 14.24 7.16
CA MET A 90 -23.56 13.96 6.68
C MET A 90 -24.61 14.17 7.77
N MET A 91 -24.32 13.84 9.02
CA MET A 91 -25.19 14.07 10.16
C MET A 91 -25.25 15.55 10.55
N THR A 92 -24.14 16.26 10.43
CA THR A 92 -24.04 17.70 10.73
C THR A 92 -24.79 18.55 9.71
N TYR A 93 -24.80 18.10 8.44
CA TYR A 93 -25.45 18.80 7.32
C TYR A 93 -26.48 17.90 6.62
N PRO A 94 -27.56 17.48 7.30
CA PRO A 94 -28.50 16.49 6.78
C PRO A 94 -29.23 16.97 5.51
N GLU A 95 -29.45 18.28 5.37
CA GLU A 95 -30.06 18.83 4.17
C GLU A 95 -29.13 18.74 2.95
N ALA A 96 -27.85 19.07 3.14
CA ALA A 96 -26.84 18.95 2.09
C ALA A 96 -26.66 17.49 1.69
N SER A 97 -26.59 16.57 2.66
CA SER A 97 -26.52 15.13 2.44
C SER A 97 -27.72 14.62 1.65
N ARG A 98 -28.93 15.00 2.03
CA ARG A 98 -30.15 14.61 1.32
C ARG A 98 -30.15 15.10 -0.13
N ILE A 99 -29.72 16.34 -0.38
CA ILE A 99 -29.62 16.88 -1.74
C ILE A 99 -28.58 16.11 -2.57
N LEU A 100 -27.41 15.85 -2.01
CA LEU A 100 -26.31 15.19 -2.69
C LEU A 100 -26.62 13.74 -3.02
N MET A 101 -27.20 13.01 -2.06
CA MET A 101 -27.48 11.57 -2.16
C MET A 101 -28.85 11.24 -2.75
N ASN A 102 -29.67 12.26 -3.05
CA ASN A 102 -30.97 12.02 -3.66
C ASN A 102 -30.79 11.33 -5.02
N PRO A 103 -31.44 10.19 -5.25
CA PRO A 103 -31.38 9.53 -6.55
C PRO A 103 -31.93 10.49 -7.61
N VAL A 104 -31.13 10.75 -8.60
CA VAL A 104 -31.55 11.57 -9.72
C VAL A 104 -31.96 10.61 -10.82
N SER A 105 -33.26 10.54 -11.12
CA SER A 105 -33.75 9.99 -12.37
C SER A 105 -33.31 10.92 -13.49
N LEU A 106 -32.01 11.03 -13.71
CA LEU A 106 -31.48 11.81 -14.82
C LEU A 106 -31.73 11.02 -16.10
N PRO A 107 -32.40 11.63 -17.10
CA PRO A 107 -32.35 11.09 -18.46
C PRO A 107 -30.88 10.87 -18.81
N ALA A 108 -30.60 9.82 -19.58
CA ALA A 108 -29.22 9.36 -19.88
C ALA A 108 -28.29 10.45 -20.45
N GLU A 109 -28.82 11.62 -20.75
CA GLU A 109 -28.11 12.77 -21.32
C GLU A 109 -27.94 13.95 -20.37
N VAL A 110 -28.70 14.01 -19.26
CA VAL A 110 -28.64 15.08 -18.25
C VAL A 110 -27.72 14.61 -17.10
N GLY A 111 -26.78 15.42 -16.68
CA GLY A 111 -25.84 15.09 -15.62
C GLY A 111 -24.43 14.81 -16.09
N LYS A 112 -24.14 15.08 -17.36
CA LYS A 112 -22.83 14.86 -17.98
C LYS A 112 -22.02 16.15 -18.18
N SER A 113 -22.46 17.27 -17.64
CA SER A 113 -21.73 18.53 -17.75
C SER A 113 -21.60 19.24 -16.41
N PRO A 114 -20.55 20.05 -16.20
CA PRO A 114 -20.44 20.92 -15.02
C PRO A 114 -21.61 21.88 -14.85
N ALA A 115 -22.23 22.32 -15.97
CA ALA A 115 -23.38 23.19 -15.98
C ALA A 115 -24.61 22.53 -15.33
N ASP A 116 -24.76 21.22 -15.47
CA ASP A 116 -25.91 20.49 -14.92
C ASP A 116 -25.90 20.46 -13.40
N PHE A 117 -24.74 20.37 -12.77
CA PHE A 117 -24.62 20.45 -11.32
C PHE A 117 -25.01 21.85 -10.82
N ALA A 118 -24.51 22.91 -11.47
CA ALA A 118 -24.85 24.27 -11.13
C ALA A 118 -26.35 24.56 -11.35
N GLU A 119 -26.92 24.10 -12.47
CA GLU A 119 -28.34 24.24 -12.79
C GLU A 119 -29.24 23.49 -11.79
N ALA A 120 -28.84 22.25 -11.42
CA ALA A 120 -29.57 21.45 -10.41
C ALA A 120 -29.61 22.08 -9.02
N LEU A 121 -28.70 23.02 -8.74
CA LEU A 121 -28.60 23.71 -7.47
C LEU A 121 -28.98 25.21 -7.53
N LYS A 122 -29.44 25.73 -8.68
CA LYS A 122 -29.68 27.18 -8.88
C LYS A 122 -30.69 27.75 -7.91
N ASP A 123 -31.74 26.98 -7.61
CA ASP A 123 -32.87 27.40 -6.76
C ASP A 123 -32.61 27.12 -5.27
N ILE A 124 -31.43 26.60 -4.92
CA ILE A 124 -31.05 26.32 -3.53
C ILE A 124 -30.32 27.51 -2.96
N ASP A 125 -30.57 27.77 -1.66
CA ASP A 125 -29.87 28.82 -0.90
C ASP A 125 -28.35 28.75 -1.13
N PRO A 126 -27.67 29.86 -1.40
CA PRO A 126 -26.24 29.88 -1.70
C PRO A 126 -25.36 29.19 -0.62
N ALA A 127 -25.70 29.41 0.66
CA ALA A 127 -24.93 28.77 1.75
C ALA A 127 -25.14 27.24 1.78
N LEU A 128 -26.36 26.78 1.50
CA LEU A 128 -26.64 25.35 1.40
C LEU A 128 -25.97 24.74 0.16
N ARG A 129 -25.93 25.47 -0.96
CA ARG A 129 -25.24 25.05 -2.19
C ARG A 129 -23.74 24.81 -1.93
N GLU A 130 -23.08 25.71 -1.22
CA GLU A 130 -21.68 25.57 -0.85
C GLU A 130 -21.47 24.36 0.09
N ARG A 131 -22.38 24.09 1.02
CA ARG A 131 -22.31 22.89 1.88
C ARG A 131 -22.46 21.59 1.07
N VAL A 132 -23.41 21.57 0.10
CA VAL A 132 -23.58 20.42 -0.81
C VAL A 132 -22.29 20.16 -1.61
N ARG A 133 -21.71 21.22 -2.16
CA ARG A 133 -20.47 21.13 -2.92
C ARG A 133 -19.32 20.63 -2.03
N TRP A 134 -19.14 21.24 -0.87
CA TRP A 134 -18.08 20.87 0.06
C TRP A 134 -18.20 19.40 0.53
N LEU A 135 -19.41 18.97 0.93
CA LEU A 135 -19.65 17.58 1.32
C LEU A 135 -19.36 16.61 0.15
N GLY A 136 -19.79 16.95 -1.05
CA GLY A 136 -19.54 16.13 -2.23
C GLY A 136 -18.06 16.05 -2.58
N THR A 137 -17.31 17.16 -2.48
CA THR A 137 -15.86 17.15 -2.67
C THR A 137 -15.17 16.26 -1.61
N ALA A 138 -15.56 16.36 -0.34
CA ALA A 138 -15.02 15.49 0.71
C ALA A 138 -15.28 13.99 0.43
N MET A 139 -16.45 13.65 -0.12
CA MET A 139 -16.75 12.27 -0.55
C MET A 139 -15.89 11.83 -1.73
N LEU A 140 -15.67 12.70 -2.71
CA LEU A 140 -14.80 12.38 -3.86
C LEU A 140 -13.35 12.22 -3.43
N ASP A 141 -12.85 13.06 -2.52
CA ASP A 141 -11.51 12.96 -1.94
C ASP A 141 -11.36 11.62 -1.17
N PHE A 142 -12.40 11.21 -0.45
CA PHE A 142 -12.44 9.90 0.22
C PHE A 142 -12.38 8.74 -0.80
N PHE A 143 -13.12 8.83 -1.89
CA PHE A 143 -13.10 7.82 -2.94
C PHE A 143 -11.73 7.74 -3.64
N GLU A 144 -11.07 8.87 -3.87
CA GLU A 144 -9.69 8.89 -4.38
C GLU A 144 -8.73 8.24 -3.40
N HIS A 145 -8.91 8.48 -2.09
CA HIS A 145 -8.10 7.84 -1.05
C HIS A 145 -8.25 6.31 -1.08
N ILE A 146 -9.49 5.77 -1.12
CA ILE A 146 -9.76 4.33 -1.24
C ILE A 146 -9.11 3.76 -2.51
N TRP A 147 -9.31 4.43 -3.65
CA TRP A 147 -8.72 4.01 -4.91
C TRP A 147 -7.19 3.96 -4.83
N THR A 148 -6.56 4.95 -4.23
CA THR A 148 -5.11 5.02 -4.04
C THR A 148 -4.61 3.88 -3.17
N GLN A 149 -5.31 3.55 -2.08
CA GLN A 149 -4.97 2.41 -1.22
C GLN A 149 -5.07 1.08 -1.99
N ALA A 150 -6.10 0.93 -2.83
CA ALA A 150 -6.24 -0.26 -3.67
C ALA A 150 -5.09 -0.39 -4.70
N GLN A 151 -4.70 0.71 -5.36
CA GLN A 151 -3.57 0.70 -6.30
C GLN A 151 -2.24 0.34 -5.62
N ASN A 152 -2.06 0.75 -4.38
CA ASN A 152 -0.89 0.46 -3.56
C ASN A 152 -0.95 -0.93 -2.88
N LYS A 153 -1.97 -1.75 -3.20
CA LYS A 153 -2.22 -3.06 -2.57
C LYS A 153 -2.41 -2.98 -1.05
N GLY A 154 -2.84 -1.83 -0.55
CA GLY A 154 -3.18 -1.61 0.85
C GLY A 154 -4.59 -2.12 1.21
N LEU A 155 -5.38 -2.57 0.23
CA LEU A 155 -6.70 -3.18 0.42
C LEU A 155 -6.71 -4.61 -0.10
N PRO A 156 -7.36 -5.55 0.61
CA PRO A 156 -7.70 -6.87 0.08
C PRO A 156 -8.56 -6.77 -1.19
N PRO A 157 -8.40 -7.70 -2.15
CA PRO A 157 -9.13 -7.66 -3.42
C PRO A 157 -10.65 -7.68 -3.29
N ASP A 158 -11.18 -8.48 -2.37
CA ASP A 158 -12.61 -8.59 -2.07
C ASP A 158 -13.20 -7.29 -1.50
N MET A 159 -12.46 -6.62 -0.66
CA MET A 159 -12.84 -5.31 -0.14
C MET A 159 -12.79 -4.24 -1.22
N TRP A 160 -11.76 -4.28 -2.08
CA TRP A 160 -11.69 -3.36 -3.21
C TRP A 160 -12.88 -3.53 -4.15
N GLU A 161 -13.27 -4.76 -4.49
CA GLU A 161 -14.42 -5.05 -5.34
C GLU A 161 -15.71 -4.45 -4.76
N ALA A 162 -15.94 -4.61 -3.44
CA ALA A 162 -17.09 -4.02 -2.77
C ALA A 162 -17.11 -2.49 -2.84
N TRP A 163 -15.95 -1.86 -2.62
CA TRP A 163 -15.82 -0.40 -2.74
C TRP A 163 -15.97 0.08 -4.17
N GLU A 164 -15.42 -0.64 -5.13
CA GLU A 164 -15.53 -0.32 -6.55
C GLU A 164 -16.98 -0.29 -7.02
N ASP A 165 -17.78 -1.28 -6.60
CA ASP A 165 -19.21 -1.36 -6.91
C ASP A 165 -20.00 -0.26 -6.20
N TYR A 166 -19.72 -0.02 -4.92
CA TYR A 166 -20.35 1.06 -4.15
C TYR A 166 -20.10 2.43 -4.77
N MET A 167 -18.84 2.76 -5.08
CA MET A 167 -18.48 4.01 -5.75
C MET A 167 -19.17 4.15 -7.10
N GLY A 168 -19.16 3.08 -7.90
CA GLY A 168 -19.83 3.05 -9.19
C GLY A 168 -21.31 3.38 -9.09
N LYS A 169 -21.99 2.76 -8.12
CA LYS A 169 -23.43 2.99 -7.86
C LYS A 169 -23.70 4.42 -7.41
N ILE A 170 -22.99 4.90 -6.40
CA ILE A 170 -23.19 6.27 -5.88
C ILE A 170 -22.94 7.32 -6.96
N LEU A 171 -21.87 7.18 -7.72
CA LEU A 171 -21.53 8.13 -8.79
C LEU A 171 -22.51 8.10 -9.97
N SER A 172 -23.13 6.96 -10.27
CA SER A 172 -24.07 6.83 -11.40
C SER A 172 -25.51 7.20 -11.01
N GLU A 173 -25.90 7.03 -9.75
CA GLU A 173 -27.29 7.15 -9.29
C GLU A 173 -27.57 8.44 -8.51
N THR A 174 -26.54 9.23 -8.12
CA THR A 174 -26.72 10.41 -7.30
C THR A 174 -26.13 11.68 -7.94
N ARG A 175 -26.42 12.84 -7.34
CA ARG A 175 -25.85 14.13 -7.77
C ARG A 175 -24.32 14.21 -7.59
N LEU A 176 -23.71 13.28 -6.88
CA LEU A 176 -22.25 13.20 -6.77
C LEU A 176 -21.59 12.98 -8.15
N GLY A 177 -22.25 12.24 -9.05
CA GLY A 177 -21.77 12.09 -10.43
C GLY A 177 -21.79 13.40 -11.22
N SER A 178 -22.77 14.27 -10.98
CA SER A 178 -22.80 15.61 -11.59
C SER A 178 -21.70 16.51 -11.03
N LEU A 179 -21.43 16.41 -9.72
CA LEU A 179 -20.31 17.13 -9.08
C LEU A 179 -18.97 16.63 -9.62
N TRP A 180 -18.84 15.32 -9.84
CA TRP A 180 -17.64 14.74 -10.45
C TRP A 180 -17.27 15.46 -11.76
N TRP A 181 -18.23 15.73 -12.63
CA TRP A 181 -17.99 16.47 -13.85
C TRP A 181 -17.38 17.85 -13.62
N ALA A 182 -17.85 18.54 -12.59
CA ALA A 182 -17.37 19.88 -12.25
C ALA A 182 -15.98 19.88 -11.60
N GLU A 183 -15.67 18.83 -10.81
CA GLU A 183 -14.47 18.79 -9.97
C GLU A 183 -13.36 17.86 -10.52
N ARG A 184 -13.66 17.04 -11.53
CA ARG A 184 -12.74 15.96 -12.02
C ARG A 184 -11.32 16.44 -12.36
N GLY A 185 -11.16 17.71 -12.71
CA GLY A 185 -9.87 18.32 -13.02
C GLY A 185 -8.88 18.36 -11.84
N TYR A 186 -9.36 18.25 -10.60
CA TYR A 186 -8.53 18.27 -9.41
C TYR A 186 -7.91 16.91 -9.05
N TYR A 187 -8.46 15.82 -9.59
CA TYR A 187 -8.10 14.46 -9.21
C TYR A 187 -6.98 13.88 -10.06
N ALA A 188 -6.26 12.92 -9.50
CA ALA A 188 -5.16 12.23 -10.18
C ALA A 188 -5.62 11.58 -11.50
N PRO A 189 -4.79 11.59 -12.57
CA PRO A 189 -5.17 11.06 -13.87
C PRO A 189 -5.63 9.58 -13.84
N GLY A 190 -5.06 8.78 -12.94
CA GLY A 190 -5.45 7.38 -12.76
C GLY A 190 -6.86 7.24 -12.21
N PHE A 191 -7.17 7.98 -11.15
CA PHE A 191 -8.49 8.00 -10.54
C PHE A 191 -9.54 8.57 -11.50
N ARG A 192 -9.21 9.64 -12.25
CA ARG A 192 -10.09 10.17 -13.29
C ARG A 192 -10.50 9.11 -14.30
N ARG A 193 -9.56 8.39 -14.88
CA ARG A 193 -9.85 7.31 -15.83
C ARG A 193 -10.70 6.21 -15.23
N PHE A 194 -10.49 5.91 -13.96
CA PHE A 194 -11.28 4.94 -13.22
C PHE A 194 -12.74 5.40 -13.11
N VAL A 195 -12.98 6.59 -12.53
CA VAL A 195 -14.34 7.13 -12.32
C VAL A 195 -15.04 7.36 -13.67
N ASP A 196 -14.36 7.96 -14.64
CA ASP A 196 -14.95 8.22 -15.97
C ASP A 196 -15.49 6.93 -16.60
N ARG A 197 -14.77 5.81 -16.49
CA ARG A 197 -15.27 4.52 -16.97
C ARG A 197 -16.51 4.03 -16.21
N LYS A 198 -16.55 4.24 -14.89
CA LYS A 198 -17.68 3.81 -14.04
C LYS A 198 -18.96 4.59 -14.31
N VAL A 199 -18.84 5.89 -14.57
CA VAL A 199 -19.98 6.75 -14.92
C VAL A 199 -20.29 6.80 -16.42
N GLY A 200 -19.63 5.95 -17.22
CA GLY A 200 -19.87 5.85 -18.66
C GLY A 200 -19.35 7.03 -19.49
N LEU A 201 -18.34 7.75 -18.96
CA LEU A 201 -17.70 8.85 -19.65
C LEU A 201 -16.59 8.37 -20.58
N ASN A 202 -16.46 9.01 -21.75
CA ASN A 202 -15.28 8.81 -22.58
C ASN A 202 -14.05 9.45 -21.88
N PRO A 203 -13.00 8.69 -21.55
CA PRO A 203 -11.81 9.23 -20.90
C PRO A 203 -11.07 10.28 -21.75
N GLU A 204 -11.29 10.32 -23.06
CA GLU A 204 -10.72 11.30 -23.98
C GLU A 204 -11.47 12.64 -23.98
N THR A 205 -12.62 12.73 -23.32
CA THR A 205 -13.35 13.99 -23.19
C THR A 205 -12.48 15.04 -22.51
N ARG A 206 -12.32 16.19 -23.16
CA ARG A 206 -11.49 17.29 -22.68
C ARG A 206 -11.85 17.65 -21.24
N VAL A 207 -10.87 17.56 -20.35
CA VAL A 207 -11.03 18.00 -18.95
C VAL A 207 -11.20 19.52 -18.97
N MET A 208 -12.37 20.01 -18.58
CA MET A 208 -12.56 21.44 -18.36
C MET A 208 -11.74 21.88 -17.14
N PRO A 209 -11.27 23.15 -17.11
CA PRO A 209 -10.65 23.66 -15.89
C PRO A 209 -11.65 23.53 -14.73
N PRO A 210 -11.20 23.00 -13.58
CA PRO A 210 -12.08 22.78 -12.46
C PRO A 210 -12.64 24.12 -11.94
N LEU A 211 -13.84 24.08 -11.40
CA LEU A 211 -14.40 25.24 -10.70
C LEU A 211 -13.47 25.62 -9.53
N PRO A 212 -13.24 26.92 -9.26
CA PRO A 212 -12.41 27.31 -8.13
C PRO A 212 -12.93 26.66 -6.84
N ARG A 213 -12.04 25.96 -6.12
CA ARG A 213 -12.43 25.38 -4.82
C ARG A 213 -12.87 26.48 -3.87
N PRO A 214 -13.90 26.24 -3.05
CA PRO A 214 -14.21 27.13 -1.94
C PRO A 214 -12.92 27.39 -1.16
N GLN A 215 -12.58 28.65 -0.96
CA GLN A 215 -11.39 28.97 -0.17
C GLN A 215 -11.61 28.40 1.24
N SER A 216 -10.66 27.59 1.70
CA SER A 216 -10.67 26.95 3.02
C SER A 216 -10.67 27.92 4.21
N GLY A 217 -10.78 29.24 3.95
CA GLY A 217 -10.87 30.29 4.95
C GLY A 217 -12.28 30.53 5.52
N THR A 218 -13.34 30.02 4.90
CA THR A 218 -14.64 29.89 5.56
C THR A 218 -14.66 28.56 6.33
N HIS A 219 -13.82 28.45 7.37
CA HIS A 219 -14.10 27.51 8.44
C HIS A 219 -15.53 27.78 8.90
N LEU A 220 -16.45 26.90 8.45
CA LEU A 220 -17.67 26.74 9.22
C LEU A 220 -17.16 26.44 10.63
N PRO A 221 -17.59 27.22 11.66
CA PRO A 221 -17.16 26.96 13.01
C PRO A 221 -17.64 25.56 13.40
N VAL A 222 -16.85 24.55 13.04
CA VAL A 222 -16.93 23.24 13.65
C VAL A 222 -16.27 23.45 14.99
N ASP A 223 -17.13 23.67 15.99
CA ASP A 223 -16.70 23.64 17.38
C ASP A 223 -16.04 22.29 17.58
N HIS A 224 -14.69 22.27 17.57
CA HIS A 224 -13.88 21.07 17.69
C HIS A 224 -13.96 20.53 19.13
N GLN A 225 -15.18 20.29 19.60
CA GLN A 225 -15.33 19.36 20.71
C GLN A 225 -15.07 17.96 20.15
N PRO A 226 -14.04 17.26 20.64
CA PRO A 226 -13.76 15.90 20.19
C PRO A 226 -15.05 15.09 20.38
N SER A 227 -15.47 14.40 19.29
CA SER A 227 -16.69 13.60 19.27
C SER A 227 -16.74 12.69 20.51
N GLN A 228 -17.94 12.41 21.03
CA GLN A 228 -18.09 11.49 22.17
C GLN A 228 -17.36 10.17 21.93
N VAL A 229 -17.31 9.69 20.69
CA VAL A 229 -16.57 8.49 20.30
C VAL A 229 -15.06 8.66 20.50
N ALA A 230 -14.49 9.81 20.15
CA ALA A 230 -13.06 10.09 20.40
C ALA A 230 -12.74 10.21 21.90
N ARG A 231 -13.70 10.69 22.72
CA ARG A 231 -13.57 10.71 24.18
C ARG A 231 -13.63 9.30 24.78
N VAL A 232 -14.58 8.47 24.31
CA VAL A 232 -14.70 7.06 24.75
C VAL A 232 -13.48 6.25 24.35
N MET A 233 -12.98 6.41 23.11
CA MET A 233 -11.76 5.73 22.65
C MET A 233 -10.51 6.16 23.42
N ARG A 234 -10.37 7.43 23.76
CA ARG A 234 -9.27 7.88 24.66
C ARG A 234 -9.38 7.28 26.04
N ALA A 235 -10.57 7.30 26.64
CA ALA A 235 -10.80 6.71 27.97
C ALA A 235 -10.45 5.23 28.00
N VAL A 236 -10.88 4.44 26.99
CA VAL A 236 -10.56 3.02 26.86
C VAL A 236 -9.04 2.79 26.65
N THR A 237 -8.36 3.68 25.94
CA THR A 237 -6.92 3.57 25.69
C THR A 237 -6.10 3.93 26.94
N GLU A 238 -6.56 4.91 27.72
CA GLU A 238 -5.94 5.32 28.98
C GLU A 238 -6.14 4.27 30.07
N GLU A 239 -7.34 3.71 30.21
CA GLU A 239 -7.65 2.61 31.15
C GLU A 239 -6.80 1.34 30.89
N LYS A 240 -6.56 1.03 29.60
CA LYS A 240 -5.69 -0.06 29.19
C LYS A 240 -4.20 0.19 29.48
N ARG A 241 -3.79 1.45 29.57
CA ARG A 241 -2.43 1.87 29.92
C ARG A 241 -2.18 1.82 31.43
N GLU A 242 -3.18 2.19 32.22
CA GLU A 242 -3.11 2.17 33.68
C GLU A 242 -3.28 0.76 34.27
N GLY A 243 -4.02 -0.13 33.62
CA GLY A 243 -4.20 -1.53 34.04
C GLY A 243 -2.98 -2.45 33.81
N LYS A 244 -1.85 -1.93 33.33
CA LYS A 244 -0.59 -2.69 33.13
C LYS A 244 0.44 -2.46 34.24
N THR A 245 0.05 -1.83 35.33
CA THR A 245 0.94 -1.58 36.52
C THR A 245 0.31 -2.17 37.78
N LEU A 246 -0.04 -3.47 37.74
CA LEU A 246 -0.27 -4.32 38.92
C LEU A 246 0.29 -5.70 38.68
#